data_281c17ad4c365c58dae7efbc4012334a
#
_entry.id   281c17ad4c365c58dae7efbc4012334a
#
_cell.length_a   1.000
_cell.length_b   1.000
_cell.length_c   1.000
_cell.angle_alpha   90.00
_cell.angle_beta   90.00
_cell.angle_gamma   90.00
#
_symmetry.space_group_name_H-M   'P 1'
#
loop_
_entity.id
_entity.type
_entity.pdbx_description
1 polymer ?
#
loop_
_entity_poly.entity_id
_entity_poly.type
_entity_poly.pdbx_seq_one_letter_code
_entity_poly.pdbx_strand_id
1 'polypeptide(L)'
;MLRIKTIRPSLALSLAGVLLCVALVAGCAGGEAPSGQPSFYQNLAQPDTTVDPAAAASMISGFRSNNGLGPVSVDLDLMRIANEQAAAMAQHDTMNHDIGKPFKERVSNSPFANAVVVENVSAGYHTLAEAFSGWRDSPPHRANMLNRGVSRLGIAAAFSPNSKYKVFWALILAGDARPS
;
A
#
# COMPACT_ATOMS: atom_id res chain seq x y z
N MET A 1 3.37 -96.56 21.06
CA MET A 1 2.87 -95.48 21.98
C MET A 1 3.86 -94.31 21.93
N LEU A 2 3.59 -93.32 21.17
CA LEU A 2 4.48 -92.15 21.02
C LEU A 2 3.73 -90.87 21.50
N ARG A 3 4.19 -90.26 22.57
CA ARG A 3 3.60 -89.05 23.14
C ARG A 3 4.15 -87.82 22.39
N ILE A 4 3.30 -87.10 21.72
CA ILE A 4 3.61 -85.86 21.12
C ILE A 4 3.45 -84.75 22.17
N LYS A 5 4.54 -84.03 22.50
CA LYS A 5 4.55 -82.87 23.36
C LYS A 5 4.20 -81.63 22.49
N THR A 6 3.06 -81.04 22.78
CA THR A 6 2.67 -79.73 22.22
C THR A 6 3.46 -78.62 22.91
N ILE A 7 4.23 -77.89 22.13
CA ILE A 7 4.93 -76.68 22.54
C ILE A 7 3.99 -75.47 22.21
N ARG A 8 3.60 -74.72 23.26
CA ARG A 8 2.89 -73.46 23.10
C ARG A 8 3.93 -72.33 22.87
N PRO A 9 3.82 -71.51 21.82
CA PRO A 9 4.65 -70.31 21.74
C PRO A 9 4.05 -69.23 22.59
N SER A 10 4.89 -68.61 23.40
CA SER A 10 4.63 -67.41 24.22
C SER A 10 4.40 -66.20 23.36
N LEU A 11 3.26 -65.55 23.58
CA LEU A 11 2.96 -64.27 23.00
C LEU A 11 3.60 -63.20 23.90
N ALA A 12 4.81 -62.78 23.56
CA ALA A 12 5.50 -61.69 24.20
C ALA A 12 6.38 -61.01 23.14
N LEU A 13 5.77 -60.17 22.31
CA LEU A 13 6.52 -59.11 21.57
C LEU A 13 5.55 -58.09 21.02
N SER A 14 5.91 -56.85 21.30
CA SER A 14 5.54 -55.65 20.55
C SER A 14 4.57 -54.68 21.21
N LEU A 15 5.04 -54.07 22.30
CA LEU A 15 4.50 -52.78 22.79
C LEU A 15 5.57 -51.68 22.76
N ALA A 16 6.51 -51.74 21.81
CA ALA A 16 7.62 -50.76 21.70
C ALA A 16 7.63 -49.98 20.37
N GLY A 17 6.56 -50.04 19.57
CA GLY A 17 6.55 -49.46 18.22
C GLY A 17 5.59 -48.30 17.97
N VAL A 18 4.81 -47.81 18.97
CA VAL A 18 3.76 -46.79 18.74
C VAL A 18 4.08 -45.38 19.34
N LEU A 19 5.26 -45.20 19.94
CA LEU A 19 5.56 -43.96 20.66
C LEU A 19 6.54 -43.01 19.90
N LEU A 20 6.70 -43.13 18.58
CA LEU A 20 7.64 -42.26 17.84
C LEU A 20 7.04 -41.51 16.65
N CYS A 21 5.70 -41.35 16.56
CA CYS A 21 5.06 -40.61 15.46
C CYS A 21 4.20 -39.41 15.90
N VAL A 22 4.32 -38.90 17.13
CA VAL A 22 3.47 -37.80 17.62
C VAL A 22 4.26 -36.46 17.83
N ALA A 23 5.52 -36.36 17.40
CA ALA A 23 6.36 -35.20 17.71
C ALA A 23 6.74 -34.35 16.49
N LEU A 24 5.96 -34.29 15.39
CA LEU A 24 6.29 -33.47 14.19
C LEU A 24 5.12 -32.60 13.69
N VAL A 25 4.18 -32.20 14.55
CA VAL A 25 3.13 -31.22 14.19
C VAL A 25 3.11 -30.06 15.20
N ALA A 26 4.28 -29.52 15.51
CA ALA A 26 4.40 -28.31 16.32
C ALA A 26 5.33 -27.33 15.61
N GLY A 27 4.86 -26.65 14.56
CA GLY A 27 5.68 -25.72 13.81
C GLY A 27 4.94 -24.82 12.83
N CYS A 28 3.62 -24.68 12.93
CA CYS A 28 2.95 -23.49 12.42
C CYS A 28 2.86 -22.50 13.58
N ALA A 29 3.96 -21.77 13.85
CA ALA A 29 3.87 -20.54 14.59
C ALA A 29 2.94 -19.64 13.76
N GLY A 30 1.67 -19.58 14.15
CA GLY A 30 0.74 -18.60 13.65
C GLY A 30 1.32 -17.24 13.99
N GLY A 31 1.88 -16.53 12.99
CA GLY A 31 2.08 -15.12 13.10
C GLY A 31 0.70 -14.54 13.41
N GLU A 32 0.54 -13.93 14.58
CA GLU A 32 -0.67 -13.17 14.89
C GLU A 32 -0.90 -12.22 13.72
N ALA A 33 -2.06 -12.35 13.07
CA ALA A 33 -2.50 -11.36 12.10
C ALA A 33 -2.48 -10.00 12.82
N PRO A 34 -1.93 -8.93 12.21
CA PRO A 34 -1.89 -7.61 12.83
C PRO A 34 -3.30 -7.27 13.33
N SER A 35 -3.46 -7.14 14.64
CA SER A 35 -4.72 -6.79 15.29
C SER A 35 -4.98 -5.31 15.05
N GLY A 36 -5.57 -4.97 13.89
CA GLY A 36 -5.90 -3.60 13.54
C GLY A 36 -6.44 -3.51 12.11
N GLN A 37 -7.27 -2.52 11.87
CA GLN A 37 -7.72 -2.19 10.52
C GLN A 37 -6.50 -1.77 9.68
N PRO A 38 -6.31 -2.29 8.44
CA PRO A 38 -5.22 -1.87 7.57
C PRO A 38 -5.18 -0.34 7.38
N SER A 39 -3.99 0.25 7.32
CA SER A 39 -3.79 1.71 7.27
C SER A 39 -4.49 2.38 6.09
N PHE A 40 -4.72 1.67 4.99
CA PHE A 40 -5.45 2.20 3.84
C PHE A 40 -6.97 2.38 4.06
N TYR A 41 -7.53 1.89 5.18
CA TYR A 41 -8.90 2.18 5.63
C TYR A 41 -8.94 3.19 6.78
N GLN A 42 -7.80 3.72 7.23
CA GLN A 42 -7.76 4.77 8.24
C GLN A 42 -8.59 5.97 7.78
N ASN A 43 -9.48 6.46 8.64
CA ASN A 43 -10.25 7.67 8.37
C ASN A 43 -9.35 8.90 8.57
N LEU A 44 -9.09 9.63 7.47
CA LEU A 44 -8.27 10.84 7.46
C LEU A 44 -9.11 12.13 7.59
N ALA A 45 -10.42 12.02 7.74
CA ALA A 45 -11.30 13.15 8.04
C ALA A 45 -11.28 13.52 9.54
N GLN A 46 -10.10 13.46 10.15
CA GLN A 46 -9.86 13.74 11.56
C GLN A 46 -8.55 14.51 11.74
N PRO A 47 -8.41 15.33 12.79
CA PRO A 47 -7.16 15.99 13.13
C PRO A 47 -6.02 14.97 13.33
N ASP A 48 -4.79 15.42 13.05
CA ASP A 48 -3.55 14.69 13.33
C ASP A 48 -3.43 13.30 12.66
N THR A 49 -4.24 13.06 11.62
CA THR A 49 -4.14 11.85 10.80
C THR A 49 -3.34 12.11 9.53
N THR A 50 -2.53 11.14 9.13
CA THR A 50 -1.74 11.18 7.90
C THR A 50 -1.92 9.91 7.08
N VAL A 51 -1.82 10.04 5.77
CA VAL A 51 -1.82 8.87 4.88
C VAL A 51 -0.53 8.08 5.07
N ASP A 52 -0.63 6.75 5.03
CA ASP A 52 0.51 5.84 5.01
C ASP A 52 1.08 5.76 3.58
N PRO A 53 2.27 6.33 3.30
CA PRO A 53 2.84 6.34 1.97
C PRO A 53 3.30 4.96 1.51
N ALA A 54 3.68 4.07 2.44
CA ALA A 54 4.08 2.72 2.10
C ALA A 54 2.87 1.88 1.66
N ALA A 55 1.73 2.03 2.34
CA ALA A 55 0.48 1.41 1.92
C ALA A 55 0.04 1.91 0.54
N ALA A 56 0.17 3.21 0.27
CA ALA A 56 -0.14 3.78 -1.04
C ALA A 56 0.77 3.23 -2.14
N ALA A 57 2.08 3.16 -1.90
CA ALA A 57 3.05 2.60 -2.85
C ALA A 57 2.75 1.12 -3.13
N SER A 58 2.42 0.33 -2.10
CA SER A 58 2.03 -1.08 -2.24
C SER A 58 0.77 -1.24 -3.08
N MET A 59 -0.28 -0.46 -2.80
CA MET A 59 -1.55 -0.52 -3.50
C MET A 59 -1.41 -0.13 -4.98
N ILE A 60 -0.70 0.96 -5.28
CA ILE A 60 -0.46 1.43 -6.65
C ILE A 60 0.46 0.45 -7.38
N SER A 61 1.49 -0.10 -6.74
CA SER A 61 2.37 -1.10 -7.33
C SER A 61 1.62 -2.38 -7.69
N GLY A 62 0.72 -2.85 -6.83
CA GLY A 62 -0.15 -4.00 -7.12
C GLY A 62 -1.05 -3.74 -8.33
N PHE A 63 -1.68 -2.56 -8.40
CA PHE A 63 -2.48 -2.17 -9.55
C PHE A 63 -1.66 -2.09 -10.85
N ARG A 64 -0.46 -1.52 -10.79
CA ARG A 64 0.48 -1.46 -11.93
C ARG A 64 0.92 -2.84 -12.37
N SER A 65 1.28 -3.73 -11.44
CA SER A 65 1.66 -5.11 -11.71
C SER A 65 0.56 -5.89 -12.44
N ASN A 66 -0.69 -5.74 -12.01
CA ASN A 66 -1.86 -6.33 -12.68
C ASN A 66 -2.08 -5.81 -14.10
N ASN A 67 -1.41 -4.71 -14.48
CA ASN A 67 -1.41 -4.13 -15.83
C ASN A 67 -0.05 -4.27 -16.54
N GLY A 68 0.84 -5.17 -16.06
CA GLY A 68 2.12 -5.48 -16.70
C GLY A 68 3.18 -4.37 -16.56
N LEU A 69 3.10 -3.55 -15.49
CA LEU A 69 4.00 -2.44 -15.23
C LEU A 69 4.83 -2.67 -13.96
N GLY A 70 6.01 -2.06 -13.90
CA GLY A 70 6.87 -2.09 -12.73
C GLY A 70 6.27 -1.32 -11.53
N PRO A 71 6.77 -1.60 -10.31
CA PRO A 71 6.32 -0.95 -9.09
C PRO A 71 6.71 0.53 -9.04
N VAL A 72 6.16 1.24 -8.06
CA VAL A 72 6.58 2.58 -7.66
C VAL A 72 7.11 2.54 -6.22
N SER A 73 8.05 3.43 -5.90
CA SER A 73 8.61 3.59 -4.56
C SER A 73 8.38 5.01 -4.03
N VAL A 74 8.26 5.14 -2.72
CA VAL A 74 8.09 6.45 -2.06
C VAL A 74 9.36 7.28 -2.25
N ASP A 75 9.16 8.57 -2.55
CA ASP A 75 10.22 9.57 -2.69
C ASP A 75 9.89 10.79 -1.84
N LEU A 76 10.87 11.28 -1.07
CA LEU A 76 10.66 12.34 -0.09
C LEU A 76 10.43 13.72 -0.74
N ASP A 77 11.06 14.02 -1.88
CA ASP A 77 10.79 15.26 -2.61
C ASP A 77 9.40 15.27 -3.20
N LEU A 78 8.94 14.14 -3.75
CA LEU A 78 7.56 14.01 -4.23
C LEU A 78 6.55 14.06 -3.08
N MET A 79 6.88 13.50 -1.90
CA MET A 79 6.07 13.66 -0.70
C MET A 79 5.91 15.12 -0.29
N ARG A 80 7.00 15.90 -0.34
CA ARG A 80 6.97 17.33 -0.06
C ARG A 80 6.06 18.08 -1.04
N ILE A 81 6.17 17.80 -2.35
CA ILE A 81 5.34 18.41 -3.40
C ILE A 81 3.86 18.05 -3.19
N ALA A 82 3.57 16.78 -2.86
CA ALA A 82 2.20 16.32 -2.59
C ALA A 82 1.61 17.01 -1.35
N ASN A 83 2.39 17.13 -0.25
CA ASN A 83 1.96 17.84 0.96
C ASN A 83 1.66 19.31 0.70
N GLU A 84 2.52 20.01 -0.05
CA GLU A 84 2.32 21.41 -0.44
C GLU A 84 0.99 21.58 -1.19
N GLN A 85 0.69 20.68 -2.11
CA GLN A 85 -0.54 20.72 -2.91
C GLN A 85 -1.78 20.40 -2.08
N ALA A 86 -1.76 19.31 -1.31
CA ALA A 86 -2.90 18.91 -0.49
C ALA A 86 -3.24 20.01 0.54
N ALA A 87 -2.23 20.61 1.18
CA ALA A 87 -2.39 21.69 2.12
C ALA A 87 -2.97 22.97 1.47
N ALA A 88 -2.48 23.34 0.28
CA ALA A 88 -3.01 24.49 -0.45
C ALA A 88 -4.48 24.30 -0.82
N MET A 89 -4.86 23.13 -1.32
CA MET A 89 -6.26 22.82 -1.63
C MET A 89 -7.15 22.86 -0.38
N ALA A 90 -6.68 22.32 0.75
CA ALA A 90 -7.41 22.33 2.02
C ALA A 90 -7.56 23.76 2.59
N GLN A 91 -6.53 24.59 2.47
CA GLN A 91 -6.54 25.99 2.92
C GLN A 91 -7.52 26.85 2.13
N HIS A 92 -7.59 26.64 0.82
CA HIS A 92 -8.46 27.40 -0.07
C HIS A 92 -9.83 26.76 -0.34
N ASP A 93 -10.12 25.62 0.29
CA ASP A 93 -11.33 24.82 0.06
C ASP A 93 -11.63 24.58 -1.44
N THR A 94 -10.57 24.33 -2.23
CA THR A 94 -10.64 24.27 -3.69
C THR A 94 -9.80 23.13 -4.23
N MET A 95 -10.40 22.23 -5.00
CA MET A 95 -9.70 21.17 -5.71
C MET A 95 -9.21 21.70 -7.07
N ASN A 96 -7.91 21.96 -7.18
CA ASN A 96 -7.28 22.50 -8.39
C ASN A 96 -5.79 22.13 -8.40
N HIS A 97 -5.22 21.80 -9.56
CA HIS A 97 -3.81 21.49 -9.75
C HIS A 97 -2.86 22.68 -9.49
N ASP A 98 -3.34 23.90 -9.65
CA ASP A 98 -2.53 25.12 -9.65
C ASP A 98 -2.83 26.05 -8.47
N ILE A 99 -3.58 25.58 -7.46
CA ILE A 99 -3.85 26.37 -6.27
C ILE A 99 -2.56 26.54 -5.43
N GLY A 100 -2.33 27.74 -4.92
CA GLY A 100 -1.10 28.10 -4.23
C GLY A 100 0.04 28.33 -5.24
N LYS A 101 0.75 27.26 -5.62
CA LYS A 101 1.76 27.30 -6.69
C LYS A 101 1.35 26.40 -7.85
N PRO A 102 1.49 26.84 -9.10
CA PRO A 102 1.25 26.01 -10.27
C PRO A 102 2.03 24.70 -10.22
N PHE A 103 1.40 23.60 -10.68
CA PHE A 103 2.05 22.28 -10.69
C PHE A 103 3.42 22.29 -11.37
N LYS A 104 3.53 22.96 -12.52
CA LYS A 104 4.80 23.10 -13.25
C LYS A 104 5.88 23.76 -12.39
N GLU A 105 5.53 24.78 -11.62
CA GLU A 105 6.48 25.50 -10.75
C GLU A 105 6.95 24.60 -9.58
N ARG A 106 6.03 23.87 -8.96
CA ARG A 106 6.35 22.92 -7.88
C ARG A 106 7.33 21.84 -8.34
N VAL A 107 7.16 21.35 -9.57
CA VAL A 107 8.04 20.33 -10.17
C VAL A 107 9.37 20.92 -10.63
N SER A 108 9.39 22.10 -11.28
CA SER A 108 10.62 22.70 -11.80
C SER A 108 11.66 23.05 -10.72
N ASN A 109 11.21 23.23 -9.48
CA ASN A 109 12.05 23.47 -8.31
C ASN A 109 12.39 22.18 -7.54
N SER A 110 12.37 21.02 -8.20
CA SER A 110 12.66 19.71 -7.61
C SER A 110 13.66 18.93 -8.47
N PRO A 111 14.23 17.83 -7.93
CA PRO A 111 15.09 16.92 -8.71
C PRO A 111 14.39 16.29 -9.92
N PHE A 112 13.08 16.44 -10.04
CA PHE A 112 12.24 15.86 -11.11
C PHE A 112 11.95 16.84 -12.25
N ALA A 113 12.58 18.02 -12.28
CA ALA A 113 12.34 19.06 -13.28
C ALA A 113 12.43 18.56 -14.75
N ASN A 114 13.30 17.58 -15.00
CA ASN A 114 13.53 16.98 -16.33
C ASN A 114 12.97 15.55 -16.46
N ALA A 115 12.19 15.09 -15.49
CA ALA A 115 11.55 13.77 -15.50
C ALA A 115 10.12 13.86 -16.06
N VAL A 116 9.54 12.68 -16.37
CA VAL A 116 8.09 12.56 -16.53
C VAL A 116 7.47 12.73 -15.15
N VAL A 117 6.56 13.68 -14.96
CA VAL A 117 5.82 13.86 -13.72
C VAL A 117 4.34 14.05 -14.02
N VAL A 118 3.48 13.36 -13.27
CA VAL A 118 2.03 13.45 -13.37
C VAL A 118 1.41 13.60 -11.98
N GLU A 119 0.23 14.22 -11.92
CA GLU A 119 -0.48 14.48 -10.67
C GLU A 119 -1.93 14.02 -10.74
N ASN A 120 -2.40 13.39 -9.67
CA ASN A 120 -3.83 13.17 -9.40
C ASN A 120 -4.21 13.98 -8.16
N VAL A 121 -5.24 14.80 -8.26
CA VAL A 121 -5.85 15.49 -7.12
C VAL A 121 -7.29 15.04 -6.95
N SER A 122 -7.77 15.02 -5.72
CA SER A 122 -9.17 14.75 -5.40
C SER A 122 -9.56 15.34 -4.05
N ALA A 123 -10.86 15.37 -3.77
CA ALA A 123 -11.41 15.82 -2.50
C ALA A 123 -12.65 14.99 -2.15
N GLY A 124 -12.93 14.83 -0.84
CA GLY A 124 -14.12 14.16 -0.33
C GLY A 124 -13.97 12.66 -0.06
N TYR A 125 -12.84 12.05 -0.37
CA TYR A 125 -12.51 10.68 0.05
C TYR A 125 -11.91 10.72 1.46
N HIS A 126 -12.36 9.86 2.35
CA HIS A 126 -11.91 9.86 3.74
C HIS A 126 -10.82 8.84 4.01
N THR A 127 -10.62 7.88 3.12
CA THR A 127 -9.61 6.83 3.24
C THR A 127 -8.77 6.72 1.96
N LEU A 128 -7.56 6.16 2.09
CA LEU A 128 -6.71 5.88 0.94
C LEU A 128 -7.40 4.92 -0.05
N ALA A 129 -8.13 3.92 0.47
CA ALA A 129 -8.85 2.96 -0.36
C ALA A 129 -9.93 3.63 -1.25
N GLU A 130 -10.65 4.62 -0.70
CA GLU A 130 -11.63 5.41 -1.45
C GLU A 130 -10.95 6.29 -2.51
N ALA A 131 -9.89 7.02 -2.14
CA ALA A 131 -9.15 7.87 -3.06
C ALA A 131 -8.57 7.06 -4.23
N PHE A 132 -7.93 5.92 -3.93
CA PHE A 132 -7.42 5.01 -4.95
C PHE A 132 -8.52 4.49 -5.86
N SER A 133 -9.68 4.08 -5.33
CA SER A 133 -10.82 3.60 -6.13
C SER A 133 -11.33 4.69 -7.07
N GLY A 134 -11.48 5.91 -6.57
CA GLY A 134 -11.88 7.06 -7.40
C GLY A 134 -10.88 7.35 -8.52
N TRP A 135 -9.57 7.29 -8.24
CA TRP A 135 -8.55 7.48 -9.29
C TRP A 135 -8.50 6.31 -10.28
N ARG A 136 -8.68 5.07 -9.83
CA ARG A 136 -8.74 3.89 -10.70
C ARG A 136 -9.88 3.96 -11.69
N ASP A 137 -11.04 4.43 -11.24
CA ASP A 137 -12.28 4.45 -12.03
C ASP A 137 -12.39 5.70 -12.91
N SER A 138 -11.55 6.72 -12.69
CA SER A 138 -11.44 7.92 -13.52
C SER A 138 -10.39 7.74 -14.63
N PRO A 139 -10.77 7.77 -15.93
CA PRO A 139 -9.83 7.52 -17.02
C PRO A 139 -8.55 8.35 -16.99
N PRO A 140 -8.57 9.69 -16.78
CA PRO A 140 -7.35 10.49 -16.73
C PRO A 140 -6.46 10.14 -15.53
N HIS A 141 -7.02 9.96 -14.34
CA HIS A 141 -6.26 9.60 -13.15
C HIS A 141 -5.68 8.18 -13.26
N ARG A 142 -6.44 7.26 -13.82
CA ARG A 142 -5.98 5.90 -14.13
C ARG A 142 -4.77 5.93 -15.07
N ALA A 143 -4.84 6.73 -16.13
CA ALA A 143 -3.75 6.86 -17.10
C ALA A 143 -2.45 7.36 -16.42
N ASN A 144 -2.55 8.28 -15.47
CA ASN A 144 -1.42 8.75 -14.67
C ASN A 144 -0.81 7.61 -13.83
N MET A 145 -1.64 6.82 -13.11
CA MET A 145 -1.16 5.68 -12.33
C MET A 145 -0.54 4.57 -13.18
N LEU A 146 -0.97 4.42 -14.42
CA LEU A 146 -0.46 3.43 -15.39
C LEU A 146 0.59 4.02 -16.35
N ASN A 147 1.08 5.23 -16.13
CA ASN A 147 2.14 5.80 -16.95
C ASN A 147 3.41 4.93 -16.86
N ARG A 148 3.96 4.54 -18.02
CA ARG A 148 5.16 3.69 -18.13
C ARG A 148 6.43 4.40 -17.69
N GLY A 149 6.42 5.73 -17.76
CA GLY A 149 7.58 6.57 -17.44
C GLY A 149 7.74 6.88 -15.96
N VAL A 150 6.92 6.31 -15.04
CA VAL A 150 6.98 6.60 -13.61
C VAL A 150 7.42 5.39 -12.79
N SER A 151 8.26 5.65 -11.78
CA SER A 151 8.82 4.67 -10.84
C SER A 151 8.85 5.19 -9.40
N ARG A 152 8.53 6.48 -9.17
CA ARG A 152 8.55 7.16 -7.88
C ARG A 152 7.17 7.72 -7.55
N LEU A 153 6.89 7.87 -6.25
CA LEU A 153 5.59 8.30 -5.72
C LEU A 153 5.77 9.24 -4.53
N GLY A 154 4.96 10.29 -4.50
CA GLY A 154 4.63 11.07 -3.30
C GLY A 154 3.13 11.18 -3.16
N ILE A 155 2.61 11.07 -1.94
CA ILE A 155 1.18 11.17 -1.66
C ILE A 155 0.94 11.96 -0.37
N ALA A 156 -0.11 12.77 -0.36
CA ALA A 156 -0.55 13.48 0.83
C ALA A 156 -2.07 13.58 0.89
N ALA A 157 -2.57 13.70 2.11
CA ALA A 157 -3.95 14.04 2.41
C ALA A 157 -3.96 15.17 3.45
N ALA A 158 -4.76 16.20 3.25
CA ALA A 158 -4.91 17.31 4.17
C ALA A 158 -6.36 17.44 4.63
N PHE A 159 -6.55 17.43 5.97
CA PHE A 159 -7.85 17.60 6.59
C PHE A 159 -8.24 19.08 6.68
N SER A 160 -9.48 19.42 6.33
CA SER A 160 -10.07 20.74 6.45
C SER A 160 -11.43 20.64 7.15
N PRO A 161 -11.51 20.95 8.47
CA PRO A 161 -12.71 20.69 9.27
C PRO A 161 -13.95 21.49 8.81
N ASN A 162 -13.74 22.64 8.17
CA ASN A 162 -14.83 23.51 7.71
C ASN A 162 -15.26 23.25 6.28
N SER A 163 -14.46 22.47 5.50
CA SER A 163 -14.81 22.08 4.14
C SER A 163 -15.93 21.04 4.12
N LYS A 164 -16.79 21.11 3.12
CA LYS A 164 -17.75 20.02 2.82
C LYS A 164 -17.03 18.73 2.41
N TYR A 165 -15.83 18.85 1.86
CA TYR A 165 -15.03 17.71 1.39
C TYR A 165 -14.26 17.02 2.51
N LYS A 166 -13.95 17.71 3.61
CA LYS A 166 -13.17 17.24 4.77
C LYS A 166 -11.72 16.91 4.44
N VAL A 167 -11.42 16.18 3.36
CA VAL A 167 -10.07 15.72 3.01
C VAL A 167 -9.76 16.07 1.55
N PHE A 168 -8.56 16.62 1.34
CA PHE A 168 -8.00 16.93 0.03
C PHE A 168 -6.76 16.09 -0.21
N TRP A 169 -6.64 15.52 -1.41
CA TRP A 169 -5.64 14.54 -1.77
C TRP A 169 -4.77 15.00 -2.93
N ALA A 170 -3.47 14.75 -2.82
CA ALA A 170 -2.54 14.88 -3.93
C ALA A 170 -1.67 13.62 -4.03
N LEU A 171 -1.60 13.03 -5.22
CA LEU A 171 -0.72 11.94 -5.59
C LEU A 171 0.18 12.45 -6.72
N ILE A 172 1.49 12.45 -6.50
CA ILE A 172 2.50 12.77 -7.51
C ILE A 172 3.19 11.46 -7.91
N LEU A 173 3.29 11.22 -9.20
CA LEU A 173 4.07 10.12 -9.75
C LEU A 173 5.15 10.66 -10.68
N ALA A 174 6.37 10.17 -10.55
CA ALA A 174 7.48 10.62 -11.39
C ALA A 174 8.35 9.45 -11.89
N GLY A 175 9.02 9.68 -13.00
CA GLY A 175 10.19 8.89 -13.42
C GLY A 175 11.37 9.13 -12.48
N ASP A 176 12.49 8.43 -12.71
CA ASP A 176 13.69 8.67 -11.93
C ASP A 176 14.21 10.11 -12.17
N ALA A 177 14.67 10.73 -11.09
CA ALA A 177 15.31 12.03 -11.17
C ALA A 177 16.50 11.97 -12.15
N ARG A 178 16.57 12.92 -13.07
CA ARG A 178 17.69 13.00 -14.00
C ARG A 178 18.72 13.98 -13.45
N PRO A 179 20.01 13.65 -13.50
CA PRO A 179 21.04 14.65 -13.20
C PRO A 179 20.86 15.90 -14.06
N SER A 180 20.97 17.06 -13.45
CA SER A 180 21.00 18.36 -14.11
C SER A 180 22.27 18.55 -14.90
#